data_c7abb3d059e5f5bb5d3751ed4c1dc964
#
_entry.id   c7abb3d059e5f5bb5d3751ed4c1dc964
#
_cell.length_a   1.000
_cell.length_b   1.000
_cell.length_c   1.000
_cell.angle_alpha   90.00
_cell.angle_beta   90.00
_cell.angle_gamma   90.00
#
_symmetry.space_group_name_H-M   'P 1'
#
loop_
_entity.id
_entity.type
_entity.pdbx_description
1 polymer ?
#
loop_
_entity_poly.entity_id
_entity_poly.type
_entity_poly.pdbx_seq_one_letter_code
_entity_poly.pdbx_strand_id
1 'polypeptide(L)'
;IRDRSVSRGLGDVYKRQGVQSPLCFGRLRRPPAGEEVEMNFLEERIVREGAVKEGNVLKVDSFLNHQLDIDLLDEIGREFKRYFGKKKINKILTIEASGIAIACMAAYHFDVPVVFAKKSQSVNIDGEVFMAEVESFTHRIRNKVIVSRKFLGPKDRVLIVDDFLANGYALKGLIKIAEDAGASVEGIGIAIEKGFQAGGNVIRAMGYDLKSMAIVDGMDSRTGEIIFREQQ
;
A
#
# COMPACT_ATOMS: atom_id res chain seq x y z
N ILE A 1 60.43 -5.52 8.62
CA ILE A 1 60.17 -6.88 8.07
C ILE A 1 58.63 -6.90 7.83
N ARG A 2 58.29 -6.96 6.55
CA ARG A 2 56.91 -7.07 6.06
C ARG A 2 56.39 -8.47 6.32
N ASP A 3 55.13 -8.57 6.69
CA ASP A 3 54.35 -9.73 6.28
C ASP A 3 52.95 -9.34 5.84
N ARG A 4 52.63 -9.72 4.61
CA ARG A 4 51.35 -9.60 3.96
C ARG A 4 50.63 -10.93 4.13
N SER A 5 49.52 -10.96 4.84
CA SER A 5 48.60 -12.08 4.76
C SER A 5 47.34 -11.66 4.03
N VAL A 6 47.15 -12.32 2.92
CA VAL A 6 46.07 -12.20 1.95
C VAL A 6 44.76 -12.70 2.55
N SER A 7 43.70 -11.88 2.55
CA SER A 7 42.36 -12.29 2.86
C SER A 7 41.79 -13.13 1.71
N ARG A 8 41.59 -14.40 1.93
CA ARG A 8 40.83 -15.30 1.05
C ARG A 8 39.37 -15.28 1.40
N GLY A 9 38.61 -14.98 0.39
CA GLY A 9 37.21 -14.96 0.12
C GLY A 9 36.24 -15.80 0.98
N LEU A 10 35.24 -15.08 1.47
CA LEU A 10 33.95 -15.61 1.93
C LEU A 10 33.04 -15.84 0.69
N GLY A 11 33.39 -16.81 -0.14
CA GLY A 11 32.69 -17.08 -1.38
C GLY A 11 32.12 -18.49 -1.58
N ASP A 12 32.31 -19.42 -0.63
CA ASP A 12 32.07 -20.83 -0.92
C ASP A 12 31.27 -21.63 0.13
N VAL A 13 30.33 -21.03 0.85
CA VAL A 13 29.52 -21.76 1.85
C VAL A 13 28.04 -21.98 1.43
N TYR A 14 27.58 -21.45 0.30
CA TYR A 14 26.17 -21.59 -0.11
C TYR A 14 25.95 -22.51 -1.33
N LYS A 15 26.71 -23.58 -1.44
CA LYS A 15 26.35 -24.67 -2.37
C LYS A 15 26.37 -25.99 -1.64
N ARG A 16 25.24 -26.38 -1.04
CA ARG A 16 24.76 -27.77 -0.82
C ARG A 16 23.77 -27.81 0.34
N GLN A 17 22.52 -27.52 0.02
CA GLN A 17 21.39 -28.22 0.64
C GLN A 17 20.20 -28.05 -0.33
N GLY A 18 19.99 -29.09 -1.14
CA GLY A 18 18.80 -29.24 -1.93
C GLY A 18 17.61 -29.58 -1.03
N VAL A 19 16.82 -28.58 -0.70
CA VAL A 19 15.48 -28.78 -0.15
C VAL A 19 14.51 -28.58 -1.30
N GLN A 20 14.09 -29.69 -1.89
CA GLN A 20 12.93 -29.73 -2.75
C GLN A 20 11.68 -29.49 -1.88
N SER A 21 11.15 -28.28 -1.90
CA SER A 21 9.79 -28.02 -1.45
C SER A 21 8.84 -28.37 -2.60
N PRO A 22 7.84 -29.23 -2.38
CA PRO A 22 6.79 -29.41 -3.36
C PRO A 22 5.88 -28.19 -3.32
N LEU A 23 6.16 -27.19 -4.14
CA LEU A 23 5.21 -26.14 -4.47
C LEU A 23 4.11 -26.79 -5.31
N CYS A 24 2.96 -27.04 -4.70
CA CYS A 24 1.73 -27.31 -5.43
C CYS A 24 1.40 -26.07 -6.26
N PHE A 25 1.88 -26.04 -7.49
CA PHE A 25 1.38 -25.13 -8.52
C PHE A 25 -0.05 -25.55 -8.85
N GLY A 26 -1.04 -24.87 -8.25
CA GLY A 26 -2.41 -24.89 -8.74
C GLY A 26 -2.39 -24.45 -10.19
N ARG A 27 -2.88 -25.31 -11.10
CA ARG A 27 -2.99 -24.97 -12.53
C ARG A 27 -3.90 -23.77 -12.67
N LEU A 28 -3.35 -22.66 -13.12
CA LEU A 28 -4.10 -21.52 -13.64
C LEU A 28 -5.06 -22.05 -14.72
N ARG A 29 -6.37 -21.97 -14.48
CA ARG A 29 -7.34 -22.10 -15.57
C ARG A 29 -7.22 -20.82 -16.38
N ARG A 30 -6.80 -20.94 -17.63
CA ARG A 30 -6.90 -19.87 -18.62
C ARG A 30 -8.37 -19.49 -18.76
N PRO A 31 -8.68 -18.18 -18.80
CA PRO A 31 -10.00 -17.73 -19.24
C PRO A 31 -10.31 -18.26 -20.65
N PRO A 32 -11.58 -18.38 -21.04
CA PRO A 32 -11.93 -18.83 -22.37
C PRO A 32 -11.27 -17.92 -23.41
N ALA A 33 -10.73 -18.54 -24.47
CA ALA A 33 -10.02 -17.86 -25.55
C ALA A 33 -10.90 -16.76 -26.15
N GLY A 34 -10.49 -15.49 -25.99
CA GLY A 34 -11.19 -14.36 -26.62
C GLY A 34 -10.72 -12.98 -26.21
N GLU A 35 -10.33 -12.75 -24.95
CA GLU A 35 -9.83 -11.44 -24.49
C GLU A 35 -8.73 -11.70 -23.46
N GLU A 36 -7.48 -11.44 -23.83
CA GLU A 36 -6.39 -11.32 -22.86
C GLU A 36 -6.61 -9.98 -22.13
N VAL A 37 -7.17 -10.03 -20.92
CA VAL A 37 -7.17 -8.86 -20.03
C VAL A 37 -5.73 -8.59 -19.66
N GLU A 38 -5.18 -7.49 -20.16
CA GLU A 38 -3.80 -7.08 -19.90
C GLU A 38 -3.69 -6.66 -18.43
N MET A 39 -3.14 -7.56 -17.60
CA MET A 39 -2.89 -7.27 -16.19
C MET A 39 -1.72 -6.28 -16.05
N ASN A 40 -1.85 -5.35 -15.13
CA ASN A 40 -0.74 -4.48 -14.78
C ASN A 40 0.30 -5.22 -13.90
N PHE A 41 1.47 -4.61 -13.71
CA PHE A 41 2.60 -5.20 -12.99
C PHE A 41 2.27 -5.65 -11.55
N LEU A 42 1.37 -4.94 -10.85
CA LEU A 42 0.97 -5.28 -9.49
C LEU A 42 -0.02 -6.44 -9.49
N GLU A 43 -0.95 -6.47 -10.42
CA GLU A 43 -1.90 -7.57 -10.59
C GLU A 43 -1.17 -8.87 -10.93
N GLU A 44 -0.20 -8.83 -11.85
CA GLU A 44 0.68 -9.96 -12.15
C GLU A 44 1.45 -10.44 -10.90
N ARG A 45 1.97 -9.49 -10.11
CA ARG A 45 2.67 -9.83 -8.87
C ARG A 45 1.76 -10.48 -7.85
N ILE A 46 0.53 -9.98 -7.69
CA ILE A 46 -0.47 -10.55 -6.79
C ILE A 46 -0.84 -11.97 -7.22
N VAL A 47 -1.05 -12.23 -8.51
CA VAL A 47 -1.35 -13.57 -9.03
C VAL A 47 -0.18 -14.54 -8.81
N ARG A 48 1.05 -14.08 -9.00
CA ARG A 48 2.25 -14.91 -8.89
C ARG A 48 2.60 -15.29 -7.45
N GLU A 49 2.46 -14.37 -6.50
CA GLU A 49 3.00 -14.51 -5.14
C GLU A 49 1.98 -14.23 -4.03
N GLY A 50 0.81 -13.72 -4.37
CA GLY A 50 -0.28 -13.51 -3.42
C GLY A 50 -0.93 -14.83 -3.00
N ALA A 51 -1.53 -14.87 -1.83
CA ALA A 51 -2.26 -16.04 -1.36
C ALA A 51 -3.65 -15.63 -0.85
N VAL A 52 -4.68 -16.28 -1.38
CA VAL A 52 -6.06 -16.11 -0.93
C VAL A 52 -6.32 -17.04 0.26
N LYS A 53 -6.86 -16.50 1.34
CA LYS A 53 -7.24 -17.25 2.55
C LYS A 53 -8.73 -17.12 2.80
N GLU A 54 -9.27 -18.03 3.63
CA GLU A 54 -10.66 -17.95 4.08
C GLU A 54 -10.97 -16.59 4.72
N GLY A 55 -12.24 -16.17 4.62
CA GLY A 55 -12.67 -14.86 5.13
C GLY A 55 -12.30 -13.68 4.23
N ASN A 56 -12.09 -13.89 2.93
CA ASN A 56 -11.76 -12.85 1.96
C ASN A 56 -10.46 -12.10 2.31
N VAL A 57 -9.44 -12.86 2.75
CA VAL A 57 -8.12 -12.32 3.08
C VAL A 57 -7.17 -12.56 1.91
N LEU A 58 -6.65 -11.49 1.33
CA LEU A 58 -5.54 -11.50 0.38
C LEU A 58 -4.25 -11.23 1.14
N LYS A 59 -3.32 -12.19 1.13
CA LYS A 59 -1.98 -12.05 1.70
C LYS A 59 -1.00 -11.65 0.60
N VAL A 60 -0.31 -10.55 0.83
CA VAL A 60 0.74 -9.99 0.00
C VAL A 60 1.98 -9.66 0.84
N ASP A 61 2.13 -10.41 1.94
CA ASP A 61 3.12 -10.19 2.98
C ASP A 61 4.56 -10.44 2.51
N SER A 62 4.74 -11.21 1.46
CA SER A 62 6.05 -11.50 0.88
C SER A 62 6.68 -10.36 0.08
N PHE A 63 5.90 -9.33 -0.31
CA PHE A 63 6.42 -8.27 -1.19
C PHE A 63 5.88 -6.85 -0.89
N LEU A 64 4.78 -6.69 -0.13
CA LEU A 64 4.14 -5.38 0.02
C LEU A 64 4.08 -4.86 1.45
N ASN A 65 3.71 -5.68 2.46
CA ASN A 65 3.35 -5.17 3.78
C ASN A 65 3.94 -5.92 4.98
N HIS A 66 4.87 -6.86 4.75
CA HIS A 66 5.70 -7.48 5.79
C HIS A 66 7.16 -7.54 5.32
N GLN A 67 7.45 -8.31 4.28
CA GLN A 67 8.66 -8.14 3.49
C GLN A 67 8.35 -7.12 2.39
N LEU A 68 9.30 -6.25 2.09
CA LEU A 68 9.14 -5.17 1.12
C LEU A 68 10.02 -5.46 -0.11
N ASP A 69 9.40 -5.52 -1.29
CA ASP A 69 10.10 -5.53 -2.55
C ASP A 69 10.27 -4.08 -3.01
N ILE A 70 11.50 -3.59 -2.93
CA ILE A 70 11.82 -2.18 -3.17
C ILE A 70 11.59 -1.78 -4.63
N ASP A 71 11.88 -2.67 -5.57
CA ASP A 71 11.70 -2.39 -7.00
C ASP A 71 10.19 -2.26 -7.31
N LEU A 72 9.36 -3.15 -6.74
CA LEU A 72 7.90 -3.06 -6.86
C LEU A 72 7.35 -1.78 -6.22
N LEU A 73 7.84 -1.40 -5.04
CA LEU A 73 7.40 -0.17 -4.37
C LEU A 73 7.82 1.08 -5.15
N ASP A 74 9.00 1.07 -5.77
CA ASP A 74 9.46 2.13 -6.65
C ASP A 74 8.54 2.28 -7.87
N GLU A 75 8.15 1.17 -8.48
CA GLU A 75 7.25 1.16 -9.62
C GLU A 75 5.86 1.71 -9.25
N ILE A 76 5.30 1.31 -8.10
CA ILE A 76 4.06 1.88 -7.56
C ILE A 76 4.19 3.39 -7.36
N GLY A 77 5.30 3.85 -6.76
CA GLY A 77 5.55 5.28 -6.54
C GLY A 77 5.62 6.07 -7.85
N ARG A 78 6.27 5.49 -8.87
CA ARG A 78 6.37 6.05 -10.22
C ARG A 78 5.02 6.17 -10.91
N GLU A 79 4.16 5.14 -10.76
CA GLU A 79 2.81 5.17 -11.31
C GLU A 79 1.92 6.22 -10.63
N PHE A 80 2.01 6.38 -9.31
CA PHE A 80 1.32 7.48 -8.63
C PHE A 80 1.81 8.84 -9.13
N LYS A 81 3.12 9.00 -9.36
CA LYS A 81 3.67 10.22 -9.96
C LYS A 81 3.14 10.43 -11.38
N ARG A 82 3.05 9.39 -12.19
CA ARG A 82 2.50 9.47 -13.55
C ARG A 82 1.05 9.95 -13.54
N TYR A 83 0.24 9.42 -12.63
CA TYR A 83 -1.18 9.74 -12.54
C TYR A 83 -1.45 11.13 -11.94
N PHE A 84 -0.83 11.43 -10.80
CA PHE A 84 -1.09 12.65 -10.05
C PHE A 84 -0.10 13.79 -10.32
N GLY A 85 0.91 13.59 -11.17
CA GLY A 85 2.03 14.53 -11.34
C GLY A 85 1.66 15.91 -11.88
N LYS A 86 0.47 16.07 -12.47
CA LYS A 86 -0.05 17.39 -12.90
C LYS A 86 -0.64 18.20 -11.75
N LYS A 87 -0.89 17.57 -10.59
CA LYS A 87 -1.46 18.21 -9.40
C LYS A 87 -0.35 18.86 -8.57
N LYS A 88 -0.70 19.92 -7.86
CA LYS A 88 0.26 20.65 -7.00
C LYS A 88 0.39 19.96 -5.64
N ILE A 89 0.95 18.78 -5.60
CA ILE A 89 1.19 18.02 -4.36
C ILE A 89 2.50 18.50 -3.73
N ASN A 90 2.49 18.80 -2.44
CA ASN A 90 3.67 19.21 -1.68
C ASN A 90 3.91 18.36 -0.42
N LYS A 91 3.07 17.32 -0.22
CA LYS A 91 3.21 16.42 0.93
C LYS A 91 2.48 15.10 0.66
N ILE A 92 3.05 14.00 1.12
CA ILE A 92 2.36 12.70 1.15
C ILE A 92 1.86 12.47 2.57
N LEU A 93 0.60 12.03 2.70
CA LEU A 93 -0.02 11.65 3.97
C LEU A 93 -0.38 10.17 3.93
N THR A 94 -0.02 9.42 4.96
CA THR A 94 -0.31 7.98 5.09
C THR A 94 -0.62 7.59 6.53
N ILE A 95 -0.78 6.30 6.79
CA ILE A 95 -1.00 5.76 8.13
C ILE A 95 -0.01 4.61 8.41
N GLU A 96 0.46 4.50 9.67
CA GLU A 96 1.29 3.37 10.08
C GLU A 96 0.50 2.05 10.05
N ALA A 97 1.13 0.92 9.70
CA ALA A 97 2.55 0.77 9.39
C ALA A 97 2.79 0.57 7.88
N SER A 98 1.96 -0.24 7.19
CA SER A 98 2.23 -0.76 5.83
C SER A 98 2.17 0.31 4.74
N GLY A 99 1.35 1.36 4.91
CA GLY A 99 1.31 2.48 3.97
C GLY A 99 2.61 3.30 3.90
N ILE A 100 3.45 3.27 4.95
CA ILE A 100 4.65 4.11 5.04
C ILE A 100 5.64 3.81 3.91
N ALA A 101 5.88 2.54 3.62
CA ALA A 101 6.87 2.17 2.60
C ALA A 101 6.47 2.68 1.21
N ILE A 102 5.21 2.49 0.82
CA ILE A 102 4.66 2.99 -0.45
C ILE A 102 4.69 4.51 -0.49
N ALA A 103 4.33 5.16 0.62
CA ALA A 103 4.35 6.61 0.75
C ALA A 103 5.77 7.17 0.59
N CYS A 104 6.80 6.50 1.10
CA CYS A 104 8.19 6.91 0.93
C CYS A 104 8.63 6.85 -0.54
N MET A 105 8.26 5.80 -1.27
CA MET A 105 8.58 5.71 -2.70
C MET A 105 7.80 6.74 -3.52
N ALA A 106 6.51 6.93 -3.25
CA ALA A 106 5.74 8.01 -3.88
C ALA A 106 6.39 9.38 -3.60
N ALA A 107 6.74 9.67 -2.35
CA ALA A 107 7.36 10.93 -1.95
C ALA A 107 8.71 11.17 -2.64
N TYR A 108 9.51 10.13 -2.83
CA TYR A 108 10.75 10.19 -3.59
C TYR A 108 10.52 10.69 -5.02
N HIS A 109 9.50 10.16 -5.72
CA HIS A 109 9.16 10.60 -7.07
C HIS A 109 8.50 11.99 -7.12
N PHE A 110 7.78 12.39 -6.08
CA PHE A 110 7.18 13.72 -6.00
C PHE A 110 8.15 14.79 -5.50
N ASP A 111 9.27 14.41 -4.91
CA ASP A 111 10.25 15.29 -4.22
C ASP A 111 9.59 16.10 -3.09
N VAL A 112 8.87 15.40 -2.22
CA VAL A 112 8.10 16.00 -1.11
C VAL A 112 8.25 15.18 0.17
N PRO A 113 8.02 15.77 1.36
CA PRO A 113 8.04 15.02 2.61
C PRO A 113 6.84 14.10 2.79
N VAL A 114 7.03 13.06 3.63
CA VAL A 114 5.98 12.17 4.10
C VAL A 114 5.60 12.51 5.53
N VAL A 115 4.30 12.56 5.79
CA VAL A 115 3.74 12.57 7.14
C VAL A 115 2.88 11.33 7.31
N PHE A 116 3.04 10.63 8.42
CA PHE A 116 2.20 9.47 8.70
C PHE A 116 1.43 9.63 10.01
N ALA A 117 0.16 9.22 9.95
CA ALA A 117 -0.70 9.15 11.12
C ALA A 117 -0.33 7.94 11.97
N LYS A 118 -0.27 8.15 13.29
CA LYS A 118 0.00 7.09 14.27
C LYS A 118 -1.29 6.58 14.89
N LYS A 119 -1.35 5.27 15.17
CA LYS A 119 -2.51 4.61 15.80
C LYS A 119 -2.56 4.78 17.32
N SER A 120 -1.51 5.32 17.92
CA SER A 120 -1.44 5.60 19.35
C SER A 120 -0.65 6.88 19.62
N GLN A 121 -1.01 7.57 20.70
CA GLN A 121 -0.20 8.68 21.19
C GLN A 121 1.04 8.11 21.87
N SER A 122 2.20 8.30 21.26
CA SER A 122 3.48 7.99 21.89
C SER A 122 3.94 9.19 22.72
N VAL A 123 4.71 8.93 23.78
CA VAL A 123 5.32 9.95 24.65
C VAL A 123 6.16 10.97 23.84
N ASN A 124 6.55 10.60 22.63
CA ASN A 124 7.38 11.43 21.73
C ASN A 124 6.57 12.41 20.85
N ILE A 125 5.26 12.49 21.01
CA ILE A 125 4.45 13.50 20.30
C ILE A 125 4.22 14.65 21.26
N ASP A 126 5.13 15.62 21.25
CA ASP A 126 4.98 16.86 21.97
C ASP A 126 4.04 17.82 21.21
N GLY A 127 3.09 18.42 21.95
CA GLY A 127 2.21 19.46 21.45
C GLY A 127 0.85 18.97 20.98
N GLU A 128 0.14 19.89 20.31
CA GLU A 128 -1.21 19.65 19.81
C GLU A 128 -1.22 18.70 18.59
N VAL A 129 -2.26 17.88 18.52
CA VAL A 129 -2.46 16.91 17.42
C VAL A 129 -3.80 17.14 16.75
N PHE A 130 -3.88 16.77 15.47
CA PHE A 130 -5.14 16.44 14.81
C PHE A 130 -5.46 14.97 15.11
N MET A 131 -6.73 14.68 15.36
CA MET A 131 -7.16 13.33 15.74
C MET A 131 -8.43 12.94 14.97
N ALA A 132 -8.47 11.69 14.50
CA ALA A 132 -9.68 11.08 13.98
C ALA A 132 -9.91 9.71 14.64
N GLU A 133 -11.17 9.35 14.86
CA GLU A 133 -11.54 7.99 15.26
C GLU A 133 -11.77 7.14 14.00
N VAL A 134 -11.11 5.99 13.95
CA VAL A 134 -11.20 5.02 12.87
C VAL A 134 -11.75 3.72 13.43
N GLU A 135 -12.90 3.27 12.93
CA GLU A 135 -13.44 1.97 13.31
C GLU A 135 -12.64 0.84 12.66
N SER A 136 -12.13 -0.10 13.47
CA SER A 136 -11.58 -1.35 12.99
C SER A 136 -12.69 -2.39 12.86
N PHE A 137 -12.97 -2.84 11.64
CA PHE A 137 -14.03 -3.81 11.37
C PHE A 137 -13.75 -5.19 12.00
N THR A 138 -12.48 -5.55 12.19
CA THR A 138 -12.07 -6.86 12.72
C THR A 138 -12.27 -7.01 14.23
N HIS A 139 -12.28 -5.92 14.99
CA HIS A 139 -12.28 -6.00 16.45
C HIS A 139 -13.34 -5.12 17.15
N ARG A 140 -14.21 -4.40 16.41
CA ARG A 140 -15.14 -3.38 16.95
C ARG A 140 -14.43 -2.36 17.86
N ILE A 141 -13.13 -2.18 17.70
CA ILE A 141 -12.32 -1.26 18.48
C ILE A 141 -12.21 0.04 17.67
N ARG A 142 -12.56 1.14 18.30
CA ARG A 142 -12.29 2.48 17.75
C ARG A 142 -10.83 2.80 17.99
N ASN A 143 -10.04 2.78 16.94
CA ASN A 143 -8.66 3.22 16.97
C ASN A 143 -8.61 4.72 16.73
N LYS A 144 -7.88 5.43 17.57
CA LYS A 144 -7.57 6.84 17.34
C LYS A 144 -6.34 6.91 16.46
N VAL A 145 -6.41 7.71 15.41
CA VAL A 145 -5.25 8.06 14.59
C VAL A 145 -4.94 9.53 14.77
N ILE A 146 -3.66 9.87 14.88
CA ILE A 146 -3.19 11.19 15.23
C ILE A 146 -2.06 11.65 14.32
N VAL A 147 -2.03 12.95 14.04
CA VAL A 147 -0.94 13.65 13.36
C VAL A 147 -0.60 14.91 14.13
N SER A 148 0.69 15.18 14.37
CA SER A 148 1.11 16.43 15.03
C SER A 148 0.81 17.62 14.14
N ARG A 149 0.26 18.69 14.75
CA ARG A 149 -0.03 19.97 14.08
C ARG A 149 1.22 20.66 13.51
N LYS A 150 2.40 20.28 13.99
CA LYS A 150 3.68 20.79 13.45
C LYS A 150 3.93 20.39 11.99
N PHE A 151 3.33 19.28 11.54
CA PHE A 151 3.67 18.67 10.25
C PHE A 151 2.53 18.72 9.22
N LEU A 152 1.36 19.23 9.61
CA LEU A 152 0.22 19.36 8.71
C LEU A 152 -0.53 20.67 8.97
N GLY A 153 -0.87 21.40 7.91
CA GLY A 153 -1.53 22.69 8.02
C GLY A 153 -2.12 23.22 6.71
N PRO A 154 -2.68 24.47 6.73
CA PRO A 154 -3.49 24.99 5.63
C PRO A 154 -2.78 25.20 4.28
N LYS A 155 -1.45 25.19 4.28
CA LYS A 155 -0.65 25.33 3.04
C LYS A 155 -0.34 23.99 2.41
N ASP A 156 -0.69 22.88 3.06
CA ASP A 156 -0.39 21.55 2.58
C ASP A 156 -1.41 21.09 1.54
N ARG A 157 -0.89 20.54 0.47
CA ARG A 157 -1.62 19.93 -0.64
C ARG A 157 -1.22 18.45 -0.69
N VAL A 158 -2.04 17.61 -0.06
CA VAL A 158 -1.64 16.24 0.23
C VAL A 158 -2.11 15.26 -0.83
N LEU A 159 -1.25 14.30 -1.16
CA LEU A 159 -1.63 13.02 -1.73
C LEU A 159 -1.70 12.00 -0.58
N ILE A 160 -2.87 11.41 -0.37
CA ILE A 160 -3.02 10.32 0.60
C ILE A 160 -2.61 9.01 -0.10
N VAL A 161 -1.76 8.21 0.56
CA VAL A 161 -1.28 6.94 0.02
C VAL A 161 -1.44 5.84 1.07
N ASP A 162 -1.94 4.65 0.67
CA ASP A 162 -2.05 3.49 1.55
C ASP A 162 -1.89 2.18 0.78
N ASP A 163 -1.63 1.06 1.48
CA ASP A 163 -1.46 -0.27 0.88
C ASP A 163 -2.81 -0.91 0.51
N PHE A 164 -3.80 -0.87 1.40
CA PHE A 164 -5.11 -1.48 1.17
C PHE A 164 -6.27 -0.51 1.38
N LEU A 165 -7.23 -0.57 0.48
CA LEU A 165 -8.54 0.04 0.66
C LEU A 165 -9.61 -1.05 0.77
N ALA A 166 -10.16 -1.21 1.98
CA ALA A 166 -11.24 -2.13 2.31
C ALA A 166 -12.57 -1.37 2.50
N ASN A 167 -13.00 -1.15 3.73
CA ASN A 167 -14.21 -0.37 4.03
C ASN A 167 -13.97 1.16 4.07
N GLY A 168 -12.73 1.60 3.92
CA GLY A 168 -12.37 3.01 3.85
C GLY A 168 -12.30 3.76 5.16
N TYR A 169 -12.37 3.09 6.31
CA TYR A 169 -12.35 3.77 7.62
C TYR A 169 -11.03 4.51 7.87
N ALA A 170 -9.88 3.88 7.61
CA ALA A 170 -8.57 4.51 7.75
C ALA A 170 -8.46 5.75 6.87
N LEU A 171 -8.90 5.62 5.62
CA LEU A 171 -8.85 6.68 4.64
C LEU A 171 -9.74 7.87 5.03
N LYS A 172 -10.97 7.62 5.52
CA LYS A 172 -11.85 8.68 6.07
C LYS A 172 -11.21 9.39 7.26
N GLY A 173 -10.48 8.65 8.10
CA GLY A 173 -9.72 9.24 9.21
C GLY A 173 -8.63 10.19 8.73
N LEU A 174 -7.86 9.79 7.69
CA LEU A 174 -6.83 10.64 7.10
C LEU A 174 -7.42 11.87 6.40
N ILE A 175 -8.52 11.71 5.67
CA ILE A 175 -9.26 12.82 5.04
C ILE A 175 -9.68 13.83 6.11
N LYS A 176 -10.34 13.35 7.18
CA LYS A 176 -10.76 14.23 8.28
C LYS A 176 -9.58 14.97 8.91
N ILE A 177 -8.47 14.30 9.14
CA ILE A 177 -7.25 14.93 9.69
C ILE A 177 -6.74 16.03 8.75
N ALA A 178 -6.74 15.79 7.42
CA ALA A 178 -6.34 16.79 6.44
C ALA A 178 -7.31 17.99 6.44
N GLU A 179 -8.62 17.75 6.48
CA GLU A 179 -9.65 18.79 6.58
C GLU A 179 -9.53 19.62 7.87
N ASP A 180 -9.37 18.95 9.03
CA ASP A 180 -9.19 19.63 10.34
C ASP A 180 -7.89 20.46 10.36
N ALA A 181 -6.88 20.09 9.60
CA ALA A 181 -5.65 20.85 9.41
C ALA A 181 -5.81 22.02 8.42
N GLY A 182 -6.92 22.12 7.70
CA GLY A 182 -7.13 23.04 6.59
C GLY A 182 -6.33 22.70 5.33
N ALA A 183 -5.73 21.50 5.26
CA ALA A 183 -5.00 21.01 4.10
C ALA A 183 -5.95 20.57 2.99
N SER A 184 -5.53 20.71 1.72
CA SER A 184 -6.29 20.17 0.59
C SER A 184 -5.84 18.76 0.25
N VAL A 185 -6.82 17.85 0.02
CA VAL A 185 -6.55 16.50 -0.49
C VAL A 185 -6.60 16.55 -2.01
N GLU A 186 -5.44 16.45 -2.66
CA GLU A 186 -5.31 16.55 -4.12
C GLU A 186 -5.61 15.23 -4.82
N GLY A 187 -5.44 14.13 -4.13
CA GLY A 187 -5.71 12.80 -4.65
C GLY A 187 -5.46 11.72 -3.61
N ILE A 188 -5.83 10.50 -3.96
CA ILE A 188 -5.69 9.32 -3.11
C ILE A 188 -5.13 8.17 -3.97
N GLY A 189 -3.96 7.66 -3.60
CA GLY A 189 -3.30 6.53 -4.24
C GLY A 189 -3.36 5.28 -3.36
N ILE A 190 -3.90 4.19 -3.88
CA ILE A 190 -4.02 2.91 -3.17
C ILE A 190 -3.32 1.81 -3.99
N ALA A 191 -2.52 0.98 -3.33
CA ALA A 191 -1.94 -0.16 -4.03
C ALA A 191 -3.03 -1.19 -4.36
N ILE A 192 -3.78 -1.68 -3.38
CA ILE A 192 -4.79 -2.73 -3.58
C ILE A 192 -6.14 -2.30 -3.00
N GLU A 193 -7.15 -2.20 -3.86
CA GLU A 193 -8.54 -1.96 -3.46
C GLU A 193 -9.31 -3.28 -3.44
N LYS A 194 -10.03 -3.55 -2.36
CA LYS A 194 -11.03 -4.64 -2.30
C LYS A 194 -12.33 -4.15 -2.90
N GLY A 195 -12.51 -4.30 -4.22
CA GLY A 195 -13.63 -3.79 -4.98
C GLY A 195 -14.98 -4.34 -4.55
N PHE A 196 -15.00 -5.54 -3.93
CA PHE A 196 -16.19 -6.14 -3.33
C PHE A 196 -16.60 -5.50 -1.98
N GLN A 197 -15.83 -4.55 -1.46
CA GLN A 197 -16.13 -3.78 -0.26
C GLN A 197 -16.48 -2.33 -0.61
N ALA A 198 -17.16 -1.64 0.30
CA ALA A 198 -17.77 -0.35 0.00
C ALA A 198 -16.78 0.83 -0.09
N GLY A 199 -15.54 0.67 0.42
CA GLY A 199 -14.62 1.80 0.63
C GLY A 199 -14.34 2.61 -0.62
N GLY A 200 -13.97 1.96 -1.73
CA GLY A 200 -13.67 2.66 -2.97
C GLY A 200 -14.86 3.47 -3.50
N ASN A 201 -16.05 2.86 -3.52
CA ASN A 201 -17.27 3.53 -3.96
C ASN A 201 -17.62 4.75 -3.09
N VAL A 202 -17.46 4.61 -1.77
CA VAL A 202 -17.73 5.71 -0.81
C VAL A 202 -16.76 6.86 -1.02
N ILE A 203 -15.47 6.60 -1.16
CA ILE A 203 -14.46 7.66 -1.36
C ILE A 203 -14.66 8.37 -2.69
N ARG A 204 -14.97 7.64 -3.77
CA ARG A 204 -15.31 8.26 -5.08
C ARG A 204 -16.58 9.08 -5.00
N ALA A 205 -17.62 8.60 -4.30
CA ALA A 205 -18.86 9.35 -4.09
C ALA A 205 -18.68 10.64 -3.26
N MET A 206 -17.63 10.71 -2.41
CA MET A 206 -17.24 11.93 -1.72
C MET A 206 -16.55 12.97 -2.65
N GLY A 207 -16.30 12.61 -3.91
CA GLY A 207 -15.69 13.50 -4.91
C GLY A 207 -14.16 13.48 -4.93
N TYR A 208 -13.50 12.56 -4.21
CA TYR A 208 -12.06 12.45 -4.25
C TYR A 208 -11.57 11.70 -5.48
N ASP A 209 -10.47 12.17 -6.05
CA ASP A 209 -9.76 11.52 -7.14
C ASP A 209 -8.96 10.33 -6.57
N LEU A 210 -9.54 9.14 -6.69
CA LEU A 210 -9.01 7.89 -6.17
C LEU A 210 -8.46 7.03 -7.32
N LYS A 211 -7.16 6.75 -7.28
CA LYS A 211 -6.50 5.77 -8.15
C LYS A 211 -6.03 4.58 -7.32
N SER A 212 -6.56 3.40 -7.65
CA SER A 212 -6.09 2.12 -7.13
C SER A 212 -5.27 1.40 -8.20
N MET A 213 -4.10 0.82 -7.84
CA MET A 213 -3.27 0.11 -8.80
C MET A 213 -3.90 -1.22 -9.18
N ALA A 214 -4.37 -1.99 -8.20
CA ALA A 214 -5.14 -3.20 -8.44
C ALA A 214 -6.49 -3.11 -7.72
N ILE A 215 -7.59 -3.48 -8.41
CA ILE A 215 -8.92 -3.57 -7.81
C ILE A 215 -9.37 -5.03 -7.87
N VAL A 216 -9.46 -5.66 -6.71
CA VAL A 216 -9.89 -7.06 -6.56
C VAL A 216 -11.41 -7.10 -6.38
N ASP A 217 -12.15 -7.56 -7.37
CA ASP A 217 -13.61 -7.69 -7.34
C ASP A 217 -14.09 -9.03 -6.75
N GLY A 218 -13.23 -10.04 -6.77
CA GLY A 218 -13.53 -11.34 -6.20
C GLY A 218 -12.29 -12.20 -6.00
N MET A 219 -12.41 -13.18 -5.10
CA MET A 219 -11.37 -14.19 -4.88
C MET A 219 -11.96 -15.45 -4.26
N ASP A 220 -11.42 -16.61 -4.63
CA ASP A 220 -11.82 -17.92 -4.10
C ASP A 220 -10.65 -18.58 -3.36
N SER A 221 -10.79 -18.80 -2.06
CA SER A 221 -9.76 -19.42 -1.22
C SER A 221 -9.50 -20.90 -1.53
N ARG A 222 -10.43 -21.58 -2.21
CA ARG A 222 -10.28 -22.99 -2.58
C ARG A 222 -9.49 -23.18 -3.87
N THR A 223 -9.68 -22.27 -4.82
CA THR A 223 -9.01 -22.33 -6.13
C THR A 223 -7.79 -21.44 -6.20
N GLY A 224 -7.69 -20.41 -5.32
CA GLY A 224 -6.69 -19.36 -5.39
C GLY A 224 -6.97 -18.34 -6.49
N GLU A 225 -8.13 -18.40 -7.13
CA GLU A 225 -8.52 -17.47 -8.20
C GLU A 225 -8.75 -16.06 -7.64
N ILE A 226 -8.26 -15.07 -8.39
CA ILE A 226 -8.45 -13.64 -8.09
C ILE A 226 -9.02 -12.98 -9.34
N ILE A 227 -10.10 -12.24 -9.17
CA ILE A 227 -10.78 -11.49 -10.22
C ILE A 227 -10.47 -10.02 -10.04
N PHE A 228 -9.78 -9.43 -11.01
CA PHE A 228 -9.50 -8.01 -11.03
C PHE A 228 -10.54 -7.25 -11.85
N ARG A 229 -10.80 -6.01 -11.44
CA ARG A 229 -11.61 -5.08 -12.23
C ARG A 229 -10.77 -4.50 -13.34
N GLU A 230 -11.30 -4.51 -14.57
CA GLU A 230 -10.69 -3.77 -15.67
C GLU A 230 -10.62 -2.28 -15.34
N GLN A 231 -9.44 -1.70 -15.51
CA GLN A 231 -9.19 -0.30 -15.30
C GLN A 231 -8.94 0.38 -16.66
N GLN A 232 -9.79 1.31 -17.01
CA GLN A 232 -9.63 2.14 -18.22
C GLN A 232 -8.61 3.25 -18.01
#